data_3764fd51d3ef5e63c514c002c06f81a9
#
_entry.id   3764fd51d3ef5e63c514c002c06f81a9
#
_cell.length_a   1.000
_cell.length_b   1.000
_cell.length_c   1.000
_cell.angle_alpha   90.00
_cell.angle_beta   90.00
_cell.angle_gamma   90.00
#
_symmetry.space_group_name_H-M   'P 1'
#
loop_
_entity.id
_entity.type
_entity.pdbx_description
1 polymer ?
#
loop_
_entity_poly.entity_id
_entity_poly.type
_entity_poly.pdbx_seq_one_letter_code
_entity_poly.pdbx_strand_id
1 'polypeptide(L)'
;MLLAVLLFETFSGNSEEVHTYNVPKEKPAPAVAPAATTKPDPATLSQFAKPQDWTNVTDDGSGLATLSFALPGNAGVSAIPLPARLAENPMIVNMWREQVGLGPVDEAAAKSLAEPIQIGGHTGQIFDLAGTEPLAGQDTPPRIVTASLVLGQVGWFFKLSGSADSIGSQLGTFTNFLATLKFQPAASQVNFDRLMAEAQQAGPPPPTPEVAGPTWAKPAGWAEKPSTAMRLGNFTAGDGQAEITLMTFPGDVGGLLANANRWRGQSGLPPVDAAGLAGATERMSVAGTPATLVEAVGDKNGSISVYHPVGNQTWFYKITGPSAVVTAEKGAFMEFLQSIRFPKP
;
A
#
# COMPACT_ATOMS: atom_id res chain seq x y z
N MET A 1 23.44 22.89 -42.96
CA MET A 1 24.38 22.74 -44.10
C MET A 1 25.63 22.08 -43.57
N LEU A 2 25.77 20.78 -43.71
CA LEU A 2 27.05 20.06 -43.79
C LEU A 2 26.78 18.67 -44.33
N LEU A 3 27.45 18.44 -45.43
CA LEU A 3 27.39 17.29 -46.33
C LEU A 3 28.20 16.16 -45.69
N ALA A 4 27.69 14.93 -45.62
CA ALA A 4 28.49 13.73 -45.41
C ALA A 4 28.43 12.89 -46.68
N VAL A 5 29.61 12.69 -47.26
CA VAL A 5 29.89 11.91 -48.47
C VAL A 5 29.85 10.43 -48.13
N LEU A 6 29.06 9.64 -48.85
CA LEU A 6 29.05 8.19 -48.81
C LEU A 6 29.87 7.66 -50.02
N LEU A 7 30.86 6.85 -49.71
CA LEU A 7 31.61 6.03 -50.68
C LEU A 7 30.72 4.90 -51.21
N PHE A 8 30.59 4.84 -52.52
CA PHE A 8 29.96 3.74 -53.26
C PHE A 8 31.03 2.65 -53.52
N GLU A 9 30.76 1.44 -53.07
CA GLU A 9 31.33 0.26 -53.70
C GLU A 9 30.27 -0.41 -54.55
N THR A 10 30.64 -0.56 -55.81
CA THR A 10 29.83 -1.19 -56.87
C THR A 10 29.84 -2.70 -56.69
N PHE A 11 28.67 -3.32 -56.49
CA PHE A 11 28.46 -4.72 -56.82
C PHE A 11 27.36 -4.81 -57.88
N SER A 12 27.76 -5.45 -59.00
CA SER A 12 26.95 -5.70 -60.16
C SER A 12 25.97 -6.83 -59.94
N GLY A 13 24.68 -6.64 -60.39
CA GLY A 13 23.82 -7.69 -60.85
C GLY A 13 22.68 -8.12 -59.96
N ASN A 14 21.57 -7.55 -60.11
CA ASN A 14 20.26 -8.11 -60.48
C ASN A 14 19.18 -7.04 -60.35
N SER A 15 18.48 -6.77 -61.40
CA SER A 15 17.31 -5.86 -61.38
C SER A 15 16.15 -6.54 -60.65
N GLU A 16 15.99 -6.31 -59.38
CA GLU A 16 14.71 -6.54 -58.69
C GLU A 16 13.83 -5.32 -58.88
N GLU A 17 12.72 -5.54 -59.53
CA GLU A 17 11.63 -4.57 -59.69
C GLU A 17 11.09 -4.20 -58.33
N VAL A 18 11.28 -2.95 -57.90
CA VAL A 18 10.72 -2.43 -56.65
C VAL A 18 9.22 -2.21 -56.83
N HIS A 19 8.42 -3.15 -56.35
CA HIS A 19 6.99 -2.96 -56.26
C HIS A 19 6.66 -2.05 -55.06
N THR A 20 6.31 -0.81 -55.32
CA THR A 20 5.75 0.10 -54.30
C THR A 20 4.33 -0.31 -53.98
N TYR A 21 4.11 -0.89 -52.83
CA TYR A 21 2.80 -1.10 -52.26
C TYR A 21 2.33 0.19 -51.56
N ASN A 22 1.27 0.80 -52.08
CA ASN A 22 0.49 1.78 -51.33
C ASN A 22 -0.34 1.03 -50.29
N VAL A 23 0.12 0.98 -49.05
CA VAL A 23 -0.68 0.51 -47.91
C VAL A 23 -1.68 1.63 -47.60
N PRO A 24 -3.00 1.41 -47.75
CA PRO A 24 -3.98 2.38 -47.27
C PRO A 24 -3.74 2.61 -45.76
N LYS A 25 -3.57 3.86 -45.35
CA LYS A 25 -3.57 4.19 -43.93
C LYS A 25 -4.84 3.61 -43.30
N GLU A 26 -4.70 2.57 -42.50
CA GLU A 26 -5.82 2.09 -41.69
C GLU A 26 -6.36 3.30 -40.94
N LYS A 27 -7.66 3.53 -41.11
CA LYS A 27 -8.38 4.50 -40.31
C LYS A 27 -8.22 4.04 -38.84
N PRO A 28 -7.64 4.86 -37.93
CA PRO A 28 -7.52 4.43 -36.55
C PRO A 28 -8.90 3.97 -36.10
N ALA A 29 -8.98 2.75 -35.58
CA ALA A 29 -10.18 2.26 -34.94
C ALA A 29 -10.60 3.32 -33.90
N PRO A 30 -11.91 3.63 -33.80
CA PRO A 30 -12.38 4.56 -32.79
C PRO A 30 -11.78 4.10 -31.46
N ALA A 31 -11.06 5.03 -30.79
CA ALA A 31 -10.50 4.75 -29.50
C ALA A 31 -11.65 4.23 -28.63
N VAL A 32 -11.62 2.93 -28.32
CA VAL A 32 -12.48 2.37 -27.30
C VAL A 32 -12.08 3.15 -26.05
N ALA A 33 -13.00 3.98 -25.57
CA ALA A 33 -12.81 4.67 -24.31
C ALA A 33 -12.35 3.61 -23.31
N PRO A 34 -11.25 3.83 -22.55
CA PRO A 34 -10.80 2.87 -21.56
C PRO A 34 -12.02 2.57 -20.70
N ALA A 35 -12.42 1.29 -20.66
CA ALA A 35 -13.47 0.87 -19.76
C ALA A 35 -13.03 1.35 -18.38
N ALA A 36 -13.84 2.22 -17.78
CA ALA A 36 -13.56 2.74 -16.46
C ALA A 36 -13.14 1.57 -15.59
N THR A 37 -12.00 1.68 -14.92
CA THR A 37 -11.52 0.73 -13.92
C THR A 37 -12.62 0.62 -12.88
N THR A 38 -13.52 -0.30 -13.05
CA THR A 38 -14.58 -0.52 -12.10
C THR A 38 -13.97 -1.34 -10.97
N LYS A 39 -13.47 -0.65 -9.94
CA LYS A 39 -13.47 -1.19 -8.58
C LYS A 39 -14.78 -1.96 -8.47
N PRO A 40 -14.76 -3.24 -8.02
CA PRO A 40 -16.00 -4.01 -7.93
C PRO A 40 -17.03 -3.19 -7.17
N ASP A 41 -18.13 -2.86 -7.82
CA ASP A 41 -19.20 -2.06 -7.19
C ASP A 41 -19.70 -2.84 -5.96
N PRO A 42 -19.65 -2.26 -4.76
CA PRO A 42 -20.16 -2.89 -3.54
C PRO A 42 -21.56 -3.46 -3.72
N ALA A 43 -22.42 -2.78 -4.47
CA ALA A 43 -23.77 -3.22 -4.76
C ALA A 43 -23.83 -4.50 -5.63
N THR A 44 -22.79 -4.79 -6.41
CA THR A 44 -22.70 -6.04 -7.21
C THR A 44 -22.17 -7.21 -6.42
N LEU A 45 -21.55 -6.97 -5.26
CA LEU A 45 -20.88 -8.00 -4.47
C LEU A 45 -21.73 -8.47 -3.29
N SER A 46 -22.42 -7.55 -2.61
CA SER A 46 -23.24 -7.90 -1.47
C SER A 46 -24.35 -6.88 -1.23
N GLN A 47 -25.50 -7.38 -0.72
CA GLN A 47 -26.49 -6.55 -0.07
C GLN A 47 -26.29 -6.68 1.45
N PHE A 48 -26.44 -5.60 2.18
CA PHE A 48 -26.26 -5.58 3.63
C PHE A 48 -27.13 -4.47 4.27
N ALA A 49 -27.44 -4.65 5.54
CA ALA A 49 -28.00 -3.59 6.36
C ALA A 49 -26.84 -2.81 6.99
N LYS A 50 -26.60 -1.58 6.49
CA LYS A 50 -25.58 -0.69 7.08
C LYS A 50 -26.05 -0.25 8.46
N PRO A 51 -25.24 -0.46 9.53
CA PRO A 51 -25.55 0.09 10.85
C PRO A 51 -25.70 1.63 10.82
N GLN A 52 -26.60 2.15 11.64
CA GLN A 52 -27.01 3.55 11.58
C GLN A 52 -25.84 4.51 11.87
N ASP A 53 -24.97 4.14 12.80
CA ASP A 53 -23.83 4.98 13.26
C ASP A 53 -22.57 4.84 12.39
N TRP A 54 -22.64 4.02 11.32
CA TRP A 54 -21.52 3.84 10.41
C TRP A 54 -21.61 4.83 9.25
N THR A 55 -20.51 5.52 8.95
CA THR A 55 -20.42 6.48 7.84
C THR A 55 -19.62 5.89 6.69
N ASN A 56 -20.15 5.96 5.47
CA ASN A 56 -19.43 5.50 4.27
C ASN A 56 -18.16 6.33 4.09
N VAL A 57 -17.06 5.64 3.82
CA VAL A 57 -15.79 6.23 3.36
C VAL A 57 -15.66 5.91 1.87
N THR A 58 -15.72 6.94 1.03
CA THR A 58 -15.69 6.79 -0.44
C THR A 58 -14.30 6.44 -0.97
N ASP A 59 -13.26 6.91 -0.28
CA ASP A 59 -11.87 6.61 -0.60
C ASP A 59 -11.14 6.27 0.71
N ASP A 60 -10.92 4.98 0.93
CA ASP A 60 -10.10 4.49 2.04
C ASP A 60 -8.61 4.45 1.69
N GLY A 61 -8.31 4.87 0.46
CA GLY A 61 -6.97 4.94 -0.12
C GLY A 61 -6.24 3.63 -0.30
N SER A 62 -6.82 2.50 0.06
CA SER A 62 -6.24 1.19 -0.23
C SER A 62 -6.40 0.83 -1.71
N GLY A 63 -7.38 1.44 -2.39
CA GLY A 63 -7.77 1.09 -3.75
C GLY A 63 -8.38 -0.31 -3.89
N LEU A 64 -8.32 -1.13 -2.85
CA LEU A 64 -8.71 -2.54 -2.84
C LEU A 64 -10.01 -2.79 -2.06
N ALA A 65 -10.33 -1.97 -1.04
CA ALA A 65 -11.55 -2.16 -0.28
C ALA A 65 -12.78 -1.90 -1.13
N THR A 66 -13.70 -2.84 -1.11
CA THR A 66 -15.01 -2.71 -1.78
C THR A 66 -16.02 -1.99 -0.89
N LEU A 67 -15.85 -2.10 0.43
CA LEU A 67 -16.62 -1.39 1.44
C LEU A 67 -15.66 -0.78 2.45
N SER A 68 -15.94 0.47 2.85
CA SER A 68 -15.21 1.13 3.93
C SER A 68 -16.15 2.02 4.73
N PHE A 69 -16.09 1.90 6.04
CA PHE A 69 -16.90 2.68 6.98
C PHE A 69 -16.03 3.26 8.08
N ALA A 70 -16.30 4.53 8.41
CA ALA A 70 -15.83 5.14 9.65
C ALA A 70 -16.87 4.91 10.75
N LEU A 71 -16.43 4.59 11.93
CA LEU A 71 -17.22 4.27 13.10
C LEU A 71 -16.93 5.25 14.24
N PRO A 72 -17.83 5.38 15.22
CA PRO A 72 -17.55 6.14 16.44
C PRO A 72 -16.26 5.68 17.14
N GLY A 73 -15.54 6.61 17.77
CA GLY A 73 -14.31 6.33 18.51
C GLY A 73 -13.08 6.05 17.64
N ASN A 74 -13.01 6.64 16.44
CA ASN A 74 -11.91 6.43 15.48
C ASN A 74 -11.71 4.97 15.08
N ALA A 75 -12.77 4.17 15.10
CA ALA A 75 -12.75 2.83 14.55
C ALA A 75 -13.14 2.83 13.07
N GLY A 76 -12.75 1.78 12.36
CA GLY A 76 -13.08 1.62 10.94
C GLY A 76 -13.37 0.17 10.58
N VAL A 77 -14.25 -0.01 9.59
CA VAL A 77 -14.52 -1.32 8.97
C VAL A 77 -14.15 -1.25 7.50
N SER A 78 -13.46 -2.27 7.02
CA SER A 78 -13.21 -2.45 5.59
C SER A 78 -13.52 -3.88 5.14
N ALA A 79 -13.94 -4.03 3.88
CA ALA A 79 -14.10 -5.32 3.22
C ALA A 79 -13.23 -5.38 1.96
N ILE A 80 -12.34 -6.34 1.91
CA ILE A 80 -11.34 -6.48 0.84
C ILE A 80 -11.42 -7.89 0.25
N PRO A 81 -11.66 -8.04 -1.07
CA PRO A 81 -11.54 -9.30 -1.77
C PRO A 81 -10.07 -9.55 -2.13
N LEU A 82 -9.56 -10.72 -1.82
CA LEU A 82 -8.21 -11.18 -2.18
C LEU A 82 -8.29 -12.60 -2.76
N PRO A 83 -7.23 -13.11 -3.40
CA PRO A 83 -7.19 -14.52 -3.82
C PRO A 83 -7.44 -15.49 -2.65
N ALA A 84 -8.28 -16.52 -2.87
CA ALA A 84 -8.69 -17.48 -1.83
C ALA A 84 -7.51 -18.09 -1.06
N ARG A 85 -6.39 -18.37 -1.74
CA ARG A 85 -5.16 -18.89 -1.12
C ARG A 85 -4.64 -18.06 0.07
N LEU A 86 -4.95 -16.75 0.10
CA LEU A 86 -4.56 -15.90 1.22
C LEU A 86 -5.47 -16.10 2.43
N ALA A 87 -6.77 -16.33 2.22
CA ALA A 87 -7.71 -16.63 3.29
C ALA A 87 -7.52 -18.06 3.85
N GLU A 88 -7.00 -18.97 3.03
CA GLU A 88 -6.69 -20.34 3.42
C GLU A 88 -5.34 -20.47 4.13
N ASN A 89 -4.47 -19.46 4.04
CA ASN A 89 -3.16 -19.45 4.68
C ASN A 89 -3.27 -18.99 6.14
N PRO A 90 -3.09 -19.89 7.13
CA PRO A 90 -3.20 -19.51 8.54
C PRO A 90 -2.16 -18.49 8.99
N MET A 91 -1.04 -18.37 8.27
CA MET A 91 0.01 -17.40 8.61
C MET A 91 -0.36 -15.97 8.29
N ILE A 92 -1.48 -15.70 7.58
CA ILE A 92 -1.96 -14.35 7.32
C ILE A 92 -2.27 -13.60 8.64
N VAL A 93 -2.62 -14.31 9.69
CA VAL A 93 -2.88 -13.73 11.01
C VAL A 93 -1.67 -12.96 11.55
N ASN A 94 -0.45 -13.34 11.20
CA ASN A 94 0.77 -12.67 11.67
C ASN A 94 0.88 -11.23 11.14
N MET A 95 0.31 -10.94 9.96
CA MET A 95 0.20 -9.56 9.48
C MET A 95 -0.69 -8.69 10.38
N TRP A 96 -1.78 -9.28 10.91
CA TRP A 96 -2.68 -8.55 11.82
C TRP A 96 -2.12 -8.46 13.23
N ARG A 97 -1.42 -9.51 13.69
CA ARG A 97 -0.72 -9.53 14.99
C ARG A 97 0.32 -8.42 15.07
N GLU A 98 1.11 -8.28 14.01
CA GLU A 98 2.11 -7.22 13.89
C GLU A 98 1.47 -5.82 13.98
N GLN A 99 0.31 -5.61 13.37
CA GLN A 99 -0.41 -4.33 13.40
C GLN A 99 -0.90 -3.93 14.79
N VAL A 100 -1.05 -4.87 15.70
CA VAL A 100 -1.43 -4.62 17.11
C VAL A 100 -0.25 -4.79 18.08
N GLY A 101 0.99 -4.87 17.57
CA GLY A 101 2.18 -4.97 18.39
C GLY A 101 2.45 -6.36 18.96
N LEU A 102 1.78 -7.39 18.45
CA LEU A 102 2.01 -8.78 18.89
C LEU A 102 3.07 -9.46 18.00
N GLY A 103 3.93 -10.25 18.62
CA GLY A 103 4.91 -11.07 17.89
C GLY A 103 4.25 -12.14 17.01
N PRO A 104 4.99 -12.68 16.01
CA PRO A 104 4.51 -13.75 15.18
C PRO A 104 4.32 -15.05 15.96
N VAL A 105 3.43 -15.90 15.46
CA VAL A 105 3.19 -17.26 15.97
C VAL A 105 3.43 -18.28 14.86
N ASP A 106 3.67 -19.54 15.25
CA ASP A 106 3.75 -20.63 14.30
C ASP A 106 2.38 -21.01 13.71
N GLU A 107 2.37 -21.92 12.76
CA GLU A 107 1.17 -22.31 12.04
C GLU A 107 0.11 -22.95 12.96
N ALA A 108 0.52 -23.75 13.95
CA ALA A 108 -0.40 -24.42 14.86
C ALA A 108 -1.09 -23.42 15.78
N ALA A 109 -0.32 -22.47 16.34
CA ALA A 109 -0.84 -21.38 17.14
C ALA A 109 -1.71 -20.43 16.29
N ALA A 110 -1.30 -20.12 15.05
CA ALA A 110 -2.10 -19.31 14.14
C ALA A 110 -3.48 -19.92 13.87
N LYS A 111 -3.55 -21.21 13.62
CA LYS A 111 -4.82 -21.94 13.43
C LYS A 111 -5.71 -21.93 14.69
N SER A 112 -5.12 -22.00 15.86
CA SER A 112 -5.86 -21.99 17.14
C SER A 112 -6.48 -20.64 17.49
N LEU A 113 -6.05 -19.56 16.84
CA LEU A 113 -6.62 -18.21 17.01
C LEU A 113 -7.91 -18.01 16.20
N ALA A 114 -8.20 -18.91 15.25
CA ALA A 114 -9.39 -18.82 14.42
C ALA A 114 -10.60 -19.38 15.13
N GLU A 115 -11.67 -18.60 15.19
CA GLU A 115 -12.98 -19.05 15.67
C GLU A 115 -13.98 -19.07 14.50
N PRO A 116 -14.95 -20.02 14.48
CA PRO A 116 -15.97 -20.04 13.44
C PRO A 116 -16.95 -18.87 13.60
N ILE A 117 -17.36 -18.27 12.48
CA ILE A 117 -18.37 -17.20 12.44
C ILE A 117 -19.27 -17.37 11.22
N GLN A 118 -20.54 -16.90 11.33
CA GLN A 118 -21.47 -16.83 10.21
C GLN A 118 -21.34 -15.50 9.47
N ILE A 119 -21.07 -15.58 8.16
CA ILE A 119 -20.92 -14.44 7.27
C ILE A 119 -21.87 -14.61 6.07
N GLY A 120 -22.97 -13.91 6.05
CA GLY A 120 -23.92 -14.01 4.93
C GLY A 120 -24.49 -15.40 4.69
N GLY A 121 -24.70 -16.19 5.74
CA GLY A 121 -25.18 -17.57 5.63
C GLY A 121 -24.11 -18.62 5.35
N HIS A 122 -22.83 -18.21 5.25
CA HIS A 122 -21.68 -19.11 5.09
C HIS A 122 -20.84 -19.14 6.36
N THR A 123 -20.20 -20.29 6.62
CA THR A 123 -19.25 -20.41 7.73
C THR A 123 -17.88 -19.88 7.31
N GLY A 124 -17.41 -18.83 7.99
CA GLY A 124 -16.07 -18.26 7.87
C GLY A 124 -15.28 -18.41 9.16
N GLN A 125 -14.17 -17.71 9.25
CA GLN A 125 -13.30 -17.64 10.41
C GLN A 125 -13.20 -16.20 10.91
N ILE A 126 -13.09 -16.03 12.23
CA ILE A 126 -12.85 -14.72 12.85
C ILE A 126 -11.62 -14.81 13.76
N PHE A 127 -10.83 -13.76 13.76
CA PHE A 127 -9.64 -13.56 14.58
C PHE A 127 -9.83 -12.27 15.36
N ASP A 128 -9.67 -12.32 16.66
CA ASP A 128 -9.75 -11.17 17.55
C ASP A 128 -8.38 -10.95 18.22
N LEU A 129 -7.71 -9.89 17.83
CA LEU A 129 -6.33 -9.59 18.19
C LEU A 129 -6.26 -8.25 18.89
N ALA A 130 -5.96 -8.26 20.20
CA ALA A 130 -5.78 -7.06 21.01
C ALA A 130 -4.28 -6.89 21.34
N GLY A 131 -3.75 -5.70 21.08
CA GLY A 131 -2.44 -5.30 21.57
C GLY A 131 -2.45 -5.19 23.09
N THR A 132 -1.30 -5.42 23.70
CA THR A 132 -1.15 -5.31 25.16
C THR A 132 -0.76 -3.91 25.62
N GLU A 133 -0.15 -3.13 24.73
CA GLU A 133 0.37 -1.80 24.98
C GLU A 133 -0.07 -0.82 23.88
N PRO A 134 -0.24 0.46 24.20
CA PRO A 134 -0.46 1.49 23.19
C PRO A 134 0.72 1.54 22.20
N LEU A 135 0.43 1.65 20.92
CA LEU A 135 1.46 1.91 19.92
C LEU A 135 1.93 3.37 19.98
N ALA A 136 3.10 3.65 19.40
CA ALA A 136 3.65 5.00 19.39
C ALA A 136 2.67 6.01 18.78
N GLY A 137 2.31 7.04 19.59
CA GLY A 137 1.33 8.07 19.20
C GLY A 137 -0.13 7.69 19.45
N GLN A 138 -0.40 6.58 20.13
CA GLN A 138 -1.73 6.18 20.58
C GLN A 138 -1.80 6.21 22.11
N ASP A 139 -2.97 6.54 22.64
CA ASP A 139 -3.22 6.58 24.08
C ASP A 139 -3.73 5.25 24.63
N THR A 140 -4.23 4.38 23.76
CA THR A 140 -4.84 3.09 24.09
C THR A 140 -4.30 1.97 23.21
N PRO A 141 -4.25 0.73 23.70
CA PRO A 141 -3.83 -0.41 22.89
C PRO A 141 -4.72 -0.58 21.65
N PRO A 142 -4.16 -0.91 20.49
CA PRO A 142 -4.93 -1.20 19.29
C PRO A 142 -5.61 -2.56 19.39
N ARG A 143 -6.72 -2.73 18.70
CA ARG A 143 -7.38 -4.02 18.52
C ARG A 143 -7.83 -4.16 17.06
N ILE A 144 -7.68 -5.36 16.54
CA ILE A 144 -8.12 -5.72 15.19
C ILE A 144 -8.98 -6.98 15.31
N VAL A 145 -10.17 -6.92 14.75
CA VAL A 145 -11.01 -8.09 14.54
C VAL A 145 -11.14 -8.29 13.04
N THR A 146 -10.66 -9.43 12.55
CA THR A 146 -10.75 -9.76 11.12
C THR A 146 -11.56 -11.03 10.93
N ALA A 147 -12.62 -10.95 10.12
CA ALA A 147 -13.34 -12.12 9.66
C ALA A 147 -12.97 -12.45 8.22
N SER A 148 -12.83 -13.73 7.89
CA SER A 148 -12.53 -14.19 6.54
C SER A 148 -13.50 -15.28 6.08
N LEU A 149 -13.79 -15.25 4.78
CA LEU A 149 -14.68 -16.19 4.11
C LEU A 149 -14.15 -16.50 2.72
N VAL A 150 -14.10 -17.78 2.34
CA VAL A 150 -13.75 -18.20 0.97
C VAL A 150 -15.03 -18.45 0.18
N LEU A 151 -15.19 -17.77 -0.95
CA LEU A 151 -16.24 -17.99 -1.95
C LEU A 151 -15.60 -18.21 -3.31
N GLY A 152 -15.58 -19.45 -3.77
CA GLY A 152 -14.91 -19.82 -5.02
C GLY A 152 -13.41 -19.50 -4.99
N GLN A 153 -12.95 -18.63 -5.87
CA GLN A 153 -11.55 -18.22 -5.95
C GLN A 153 -11.24 -16.97 -5.12
N VAL A 154 -12.24 -16.41 -4.41
CA VAL A 154 -12.14 -15.16 -3.67
C VAL A 154 -12.13 -15.41 -2.17
N GLY A 155 -11.13 -14.90 -1.49
CA GLY A 155 -11.08 -14.74 -0.04
C GLY A 155 -11.57 -13.36 0.34
N TRP A 156 -12.69 -13.26 1.02
CA TRP A 156 -13.22 -12.03 1.56
C TRP A 156 -12.67 -11.79 2.95
N PHE A 157 -12.12 -10.61 3.16
CA PHE A 157 -11.62 -10.18 4.47
C PHE A 157 -12.41 -8.96 4.93
N PHE A 158 -13.02 -9.08 6.11
CA PHE A 158 -13.75 -8.01 6.79
C PHE A 158 -12.96 -7.65 8.04
N LYS A 159 -12.42 -6.46 8.06
CA LYS A 159 -11.55 -5.98 9.14
C LYS A 159 -12.23 -4.84 9.89
N LEU A 160 -12.37 -5.00 11.19
CA LEU A 160 -12.71 -3.95 12.15
C LEU A 160 -11.43 -3.58 12.90
N SER A 161 -11.04 -2.31 12.91
CA SER A 161 -9.79 -1.84 13.54
C SER A 161 -9.98 -0.51 14.26
N GLY A 162 -9.24 -0.33 15.37
CA GLY A 162 -9.31 0.86 16.22
C GLY A 162 -8.68 0.61 17.58
N SER A 163 -9.02 1.45 18.58
CA SER A 163 -8.65 1.21 19.97
C SER A 163 -9.42 0.03 20.56
N ALA A 164 -8.87 -0.60 21.60
CA ALA A 164 -9.51 -1.74 22.26
C ALA A 164 -10.95 -1.40 22.73
N ASP A 165 -11.16 -0.21 23.28
CA ASP A 165 -12.46 0.25 23.77
C ASP A 165 -13.46 0.48 22.63
N SER A 166 -13.02 1.16 21.56
CA SER A 166 -13.86 1.41 20.38
C SER A 166 -14.27 0.10 19.73
N ILE A 167 -13.35 -0.85 19.57
CA ILE A 167 -13.65 -2.17 19.02
C ILE A 167 -14.59 -2.96 19.95
N GLY A 168 -14.34 -2.93 21.26
CA GLY A 168 -15.22 -3.58 22.23
C GLY A 168 -16.67 -3.14 22.11
N SER A 169 -16.92 -1.84 21.92
CA SER A 169 -18.28 -1.29 21.74
C SER A 169 -18.92 -1.64 20.38
N GLN A 170 -18.10 -1.86 19.35
CA GLN A 170 -18.57 -2.11 17.97
C GLN A 170 -18.61 -3.59 17.59
N LEU A 171 -18.04 -4.49 18.38
CA LEU A 171 -17.89 -5.91 18.03
C LEU A 171 -19.23 -6.59 17.75
N GLY A 172 -20.24 -6.37 18.61
CA GLY A 172 -21.58 -6.93 18.40
C GLY A 172 -22.25 -6.38 17.13
N THR A 173 -22.11 -5.09 16.86
CA THR A 173 -22.61 -4.46 15.63
C THR A 173 -21.90 -5.03 14.39
N PHE A 174 -20.58 -5.22 14.46
CA PHE A 174 -19.81 -5.78 13.37
C PHE A 174 -20.19 -7.24 13.07
N THR A 175 -20.33 -8.09 14.08
CA THR A 175 -20.74 -9.50 13.89
C THR A 175 -22.16 -9.62 13.33
N ASN A 176 -23.08 -8.76 13.78
CA ASN A 176 -24.42 -8.67 13.22
C ASN A 176 -24.39 -8.20 11.76
N PHE A 177 -23.57 -7.20 11.44
CA PHE A 177 -23.38 -6.75 10.06
C PHE A 177 -22.89 -7.90 9.17
N LEU A 178 -21.90 -8.69 9.59
CA LEU A 178 -21.42 -9.85 8.85
C LEU A 178 -22.51 -10.89 8.60
N ALA A 179 -23.36 -11.15 9.59
CA ALA A 179 -24.47 -12.10 9.47
C ALA A 179 -25.54 -11.64 8.46
N THR A 180 -25.71 -10.31 8.26
CA THR A 180 -26.71 -9.74 7.33
C THR A 180 -26.25 -9.67 5.88
N LEU A 181 -24.96 -9.92 5.60
CA LEU A 181 -24.44 -9.88 4.24
C LEU A 181 -25.16 -10.89 3.34
N LYS A 182 -25.41 -10.50 2.10
CA LYS A 182 -25.94 -11.40 1.05
C LYS A 182 -25.06 -11.26 -0.16
N PHE A 183 -24.24 -12.27 -0.39
CA PHE A 183 -23.31 -12.27 -1.52
C PHE A 183 -24.06 -12.49 -2.84
N GLN A 184 -23.70 -11.70 -3.84
CA GLN A 184 -24.13 -11.91 -5.22
C GLN A 184 -23.21 -12.95 -5.91
N PRO A 185 -23.66 -13.60 -6.98
CA PRO A 185 -22.80 -14.57 -7.71
C PRO A 185 -21.46 -13.99 -8.15
N ALA A 186 -21.40 -12.70 -8.47
CA ALA A 186 -20.15 -12.00 -8.82
C ALA A 186 -19.10 -11.99 -7.69
N ALA A 187 -19.53 -12.10 -6.43
CA ALA A 187 -18.61 -12.11 -5.27
C ALA A 187 -17.62 -13.29 -5.25
N SER A 188 -17.91 -14.37 -5.99
CA SER A 188 -17.06 -15.56 -6.14
C SER A 188 -16.18 -15.54 -7.40
N GLN A 189 -16.29 -14.51 -8.25
CA GLN A 189 -15.74 -14.48 -9.62
C GLN A 189 -14.82 -13.27 -9.89
N VAL A 190 -14.25 -12.67 -8.84
CA VAL A 190 -13.30 -11.55 -9.01
C VAL A 190 -12.05 -12.06 -9.74
N ASN A 191 -11.77 -11.50 -10.91
CA ASN A 191 -10.57 -11.83 -11.67
C ASN A 191 -9.40 -10.97 -11.18
N PHE A 192 -8.61 -11.52 -10.26
CA PHE A 192 -7.47 -10.81 -9.65
C PHE A 192 -6.34 -10.56 -10.65
N ASP A 193 -6.11 -11.46 -11.59
CA ASP A 193 -5.06 -11.28 -12.61
C ASP A 193 -5.40 -10.08 -13.50
N ARG A 194 -6.68 -9.92 -13.85
CA ARG A 194 -7.18 -8.76 -14.57
C ARG A 194 -7.06 -7.48 -13.72
N LEU A 195 -7.48 -7.51 -12.46
CA LEU A 195 -7.36 -6.35 -11.55
C LEU A 195 -5.90 -5.91 -11.38
N MET A 196 -4.99 -6.87 -11.23
CA MET A 196 -3.55 -6.57 -11.13
C MET A 196 -2.98 -6.07 -12.45
N ALA A 197 -3.40 -6.64 -13.59
CA ALA A 197 -2.99 -6.18 -14.92
C ALA A 197 -3.55 -4.78 -15.22
N GLU A 198 -4.79 -4.50 -14.87
CA GLU A 198 -5.41 -3.19 -15.00
C GLU A 198 -4.73 -2.16 -14.09
N ALA A 199 -4.39 -2.52 -12.85
CA ALA A 199 -3.61 -1.67 -11.95
C ALA A 199 -2.19 -1.40 -12.48
N GLN A 200 -1.58 -2.33 -13.21
CA GLN A 200 -0.28 -2.16 -13.86
C GLN A 200 -0.38 -1.40 -15.19
N GLN A 201 -1.50 -1.53 -15.91
CA GLN A 201 -1.76 -0.85 -17.19
C GLN A 201 -2.45 0.50 -17.01
N ALA A 202 -3.10 0.74 -15.87
CA ALA A 202 -3.50 2.07 -15.48
C ALA A 202 -2.20 2.86 -15.31
N GLY A 203 -1.78 3.52 -16.38
CA GLY A 203 -0.75 4.56 -16.29
C GLY A 203 -1.12 5.52 -15.15
N PRO A 204 -0.24 6.42 -14.76
CA PRO A 204 -0.52 7.37 -13.69
C PRO A 204 -1.93 7.94 -13.91
N PRO A 205 -2.78 8.00 -12.88
CA PRO A 205 -4.12 8.55 -13.01
C PRO A 205 -4.02 9.91 -13.72
N PRO A 206 -4.99 10.26 -14.59
CA PRO A 206 -4.98 11.58 -15.21
C PRO A 206 -4.80 12.60 -14.09
N PRO A 207 -3.99 13.65 -14.30
CA PRO A 207 -3.71 14.61 -13.26
C PRO A 207 -5.05 15.10 -12.69
N THR A 208 -5.34 14.68 -11.48
CA THR A 208 -6.39 15.30 -10.66
C THR A 208 -6.03 16.77 -10.61
N PRO A 209 -6.98 17.72 -10.71
CA PRO A 209 -6.63 19.13 -10.61
C PRO A 209 -5.70 19.32 -9.42
N GLU A 210 -4.54 19.77 -9.72
CA GLU A 210 -3.33 19.82 -8.91
C GLU A 210 -3.63 20.44 -7.55
N VAL A 211 -3.98 19.62 -6.58
CA VAL A 211 -3.71 20.01 -5.19
C VAL A 211 -2.19 19.95 -5.12
N ALA A 212 -1.57 21.12 -5.11
CA ALA A 212 -0.12 21.24 -5.15
C ALA A 212 0.49 20.30 -4.11
N GLY A 213 1.17 19.27 -4.58
CA GLY A 213 1.85 18.30 -3.72
C GLY A 213 2.97 18.97 -2.92
N PRO A 214 3.59 18.29 -1.97
CA PRO A 214 4.73 18.85 -1.26
C PRO A 214 5.85 19.18 -2.25
N THR A 215 6.52 20.30 -2.00
CA THR A 215 7.72 20.69 -2.73
C THR A 215 8.95 20.35 -1.90
N TRP A 216 10.07 20.13 -2.57
CA TRP A 216 11.37 19.80 -1.95
C TRP A 216 12.53 20.31 -2.78
N ALA A 217 13.70 20.43 -2.16
CA ALA A 217 14.95 20.67 -2.85
C ALA A 217 15.69 19.33 -3.02
N LYS A 218 15.99 18.96 -4.25
CA LYS A 218 16.78 17.76 -4.55
C LYS A 218 18.25 18.02 -4.17
N PRO A 219 18.88 17.19 -3.30
CA PRO A 219 20.28 17.30 -2.97
C PRO A 219 21.19 17.18 -4.20
N ALA A 220 22.34 17.84 -4.13
CA ALA A 220 23.39 17.69 -5.15
C ALA A 220 23.87 16.23 -5.19
N GLY A 221 24.14 15.73 -6.40
CA GLY A 221 24.58 14.34 -6.60
C GLY A 221 23.44 13.29 -6.71
N TRP A 222 22.19 13.66 -6.39
CA TRP A 222 21.06 12.77 -6.61
C TRP A 222 20.55 12.85 -8.06
N ALA A 223 20.33 11.70 -8.67
CA ALA A 223 19.70 11.59 -9.99
C ALA A 223 18.21 11.31 -9.84
N GLU A 224 17.38 12.05 -10.57
CA GLU A 224 15.94 11.88 -10.58
C GLU A 224 15.54 10.72 -11.50
N LYS A 225 14.59 9.91 -11.05
CA LYS A 225 13.94 8.86 -11.85
C LYS A 225 12.50 9.26 -12.13
N PRO A 226 11.86 8.71 -13.18
CA PRO A 226 10.44 8.95 -13.43
C PRO A 226 9.58 8.66 -12.21
N SER A 227 8.68 9.58 -11.88
CA SER A 227 7.65 9.41 -10.86
C SER A 227 6.65 8.35 -11.31
N THR A 228 6.00 7.69 -10.36
CA THR A 228 4.90 6.77 -10.61
C THR A 228 3.68 7.20 -9.78
N ALA A 229 2.52 6.62 -10.02
CA ALA A 229 1.30 6.94 -9.27
C ALA A 229 1.48 6.79 -7.74
N MET A 230 2.39 5.92 -7.29
CA MET A 230 2.66 5.65 -5.88
C MET A 230 3.95 6.32 -5.36
N ARG A 231 4.82 6.79 -6.25
CA ARG A 231 6.12 7.43 -5.90
C ARG A 231 6.11 8.87 -6.40
N LEU A 232 5.81 9.79 -5.52
CA LEU A 232 5.79 11.22 -5.81
C LEU A 232 7.20 11.79 -6.02
N GLY A 233 8.17 11.27 -5.27
CA GLY A 233 9.60 11.51 -5.46
C GLY A 233 10.33 10.17 -5.65
N ASN A 234 11.23 10.12 -6.64
CA ASN A 234 11.98 8.93 -6.98
C ASN A 234 13.38 9.32 -7.44
N PHE A 235 14.41 8.99 -6.66
CA PHE A 235 15.79 9.40 -6.91
C PHE A 235 16.76 8.25 -6.68
N THR A 236 17.97 8.41 -7.20
CA THR A 236 19.13 7.58 -6.84
C THR A 236 20.27 8.45 -6.35
N ALA A 237 21.10 7.89 -5.48
CA ALA A 237 22.32 8.48 -4.96
C ALA A 237 23.46 7.45 -4.93
N GLY A 238 24.69 7.88 -4.60
CA GLY A 238 25.83 7.00 -4.50
C GLY A 238 26.10 6.23 -5.80
N ASP A 239 26.20 6.92 -6.94
CA ASP A 239 26.36 6.33 -8.26
C ASP A 239 25.25 5.31 -8.62
N GLY A 240 24.02 5.59 -8.18
CA GLY A 240 22.87 4.76 -8.46
C GLY A 240 22.67 3.56 -7.52
N GLN A 241 23.53 3.38 -6.53
CA GLN A 241 23.49 2.25 -5.59
C GLN A 241 22.44 2.39 -4.50
N ALA A 242 22.06 3.62 -4.13
CA ALA A 242 20.98 3.89 -3.21
C ALA A 242 19.73 4.39 -3.96
N GLU A 243 18.55 3.94 -3.55
CA GLU A 243 17.26 4.42 -4.03
C GLU A 243 16.60 5.28 -2.95
N ILE A 244 16.09 6.45 -3.36
CA ILE A 244 15.35 7.35 -2.48
C ILE A 244 13.92 7.47 -3.00
N THR A 245 12.94 7.24 -2.15
CA THR A 245 11.53 7.29 -2.51
C THR A 245 10.74 8.15 -1.55
N LEU A 246 9.78 8.89 -2.10
CA LEU A 246 8.78 9.64 -1.38
C LEU A 246 7.41 9.11 -1.80
N MET A 247 6.67 8.56 -0.86
CA MET A 247 5.36 7.94 -1.09
C MET A 247 4.35 8.46 -0.09
N THR A 248 3.07 8.46 -0.46
CA THR A 248 1.98 8.73 0.46
C THR A 248 0.90 7.68 0.32
N PHE A 249 0.29 7.35 1.43
CA PHE A 249 -0.82 6.41 1.50
C PHE A 249 -1.88 6.97 2.44
N PRO A 250 -3.16 6.72 2.17
CA PRO A 250 -4.22 7.13 3.07
C PRO A 250 -4.27 6.24 4.31
N GLY A 251 -4.68 6.85 5.40
CA GLY A 251 -4.81 6.20 6.70
C GLY A 251 -3.47 5.82 7.34
N ASP A 252 -3.57 5.05 8.40
CA ASP A 252 -2.43 4.44 9.09
C ASP A 252 -2.06 3.12 8.42
N VAL A 253 -1.01 3.13 7.63
CA VAL A 253 -0.55 1.98 6.81
C VAL A 253 0.14 0.93 7.70
N GLY A 254 -0.61 0.35 8.62
CA GLY A 254 -0.15 -0.71 9.52
C GLY A 254 0.65 -0.23 10.72
N GLY A 255 0.73 1.09 10.96
CA GLY A 255 1.40 1.68 12.11
C GLY A 255 2.92 1.69 12.05
N LEU A 256 3.51 2.39 13.02
CA LEU A 256 4.96 2.60 13.08
C LEU A 256 5.72 1.29 13.33
N LEU A 257 5.25 0.44 14.25
CA LEU A 257 5.96 -0.78 14.65
C LEU A 257 6.07 -1.77 13.49
N ALA A 258 4.96 -2.01 12.78
CA ALA A 258 4.95 -2.92 11.63
C ALA A 258 5.86 -2.42 10.51
N ASN A 259 5.83 -1.10 10.24
CA ASN A 259 6.69 -0.49 9.24
C ASN A 259 8.18 -0.55 9.65
N ALA A 260 8.51 -0.24 10.91
CA ALA A 260 9.86 -0.34 11.43
C ALA A 260 10.41 -1.77 11.31
N ASN A 261 9.62 -2.77 11.70
CA ASN A 261 10.03 -4.18 11.61
C ASN A 261 10.19 -4.65 10.17
N ARG A 262 9.32 -4.20 9.26
CA ARG A 262 9.48 -4.46 7.82
C ARG A 262 10.81 -3.90 7.29
N TRP A 263 11.17 -2.66 7.65
CA TRP A 263 12.43 -2.05 7.22
C TRP A 263 13.65 -2.71 7.86
N ARG A 264 13.56 -3.07 9.14
CA ARG A 264 14.59 -3.84 9.85
C ARG A 264 14.82 -5.19 9.17
N GLY A 265 13.76 -5.93 8.87
CA GLY A 265 13.85 -7.22 8.17
C GLY A 265 14.47 -7.09 6.77
N GLN A 266 14.14 -6.04 6.01
CA GLN A 266 14.76 -5.74 4.72
C GLN A 266 16.28 -5.48 4.82
N SER A 267 16.73 -5.00 5.97
CA SER A 267 18.15 -4.74 6.27
C SER A 267 18.84 -5.91 7.00
N GLY A 268 18.15 -7.03 7.20
CA GLY A 268 18.68 -8.21 7.88
C GLY A 268 18.77 -8.07 9.41
N LEU A 269 18.06 -7.11 9.99
CA LEU A 269 18.00 -6.90 11.44
C LEU A 269 16.81 -7.65 12.07
N PRO A 270 16.94 -8.14 13.31
CA PRO A 270 15.83 -8.79 14.01
C PRO A 270 14.70 -7.77 14.29
N PRO A 271 13.45 -8.24 14.36
CA PRO A 271 12.33 -7.40 14.73
C PRO A 271 12.49 -6.91 16.19
N VAL A 272 11.84 -5.79 16.49
CA VAL A 272 11.69 -5.26 17.86
C VAL A 272 10.21 -5.35 18.25
N ASP A 273 9.98 -5.47 19.56
CA ASP A 273 8.64 -5.33 20.14
C ASP A 273 8.32 -3.84 20.42
N ALA A 274 7.15 -3.57 20.99
CA ALA A 274 6.72 -2.22 21.31
C ALA A 274 7.68 -1.52 22.29
N ALA A 275 8.27 -2.24 23.23
CA ALA A 275 9.23 -1.70 24.19
C ALA A 275 10.57 -1.36 23.52
N GLY A 276 11.04 -2.21 22.63
CA GLY A 276 12.27 -2.01 21.86
C GLY A 276 12.15 -0.94 20.77
N LEU A 277 10.92 -0.61 20.33
CA LEU A 277 10.68 0.37 19.28
C LEU A 277 11.25 1.76 19.63
N ALA A 278 11.14 2.19 20.89
CA ALA A 278 11.65 3.47 21.35
C ALA A 278 13.18 3.61 21.15
N GLY A 279 13.93 2.50 21.31
CA GLY A 279 15.37 2.46 21.04
C GLY A 279 15.74 2.33 19.57
N ALA A 280 14.78 1.95 18.71
CA ALA A 280 14.98 1.75 17.28
C ALA A 280 14.45 2.94 16.44
N THR A 281 13.95 4.00 17.06
CA THR A 281 13.33 5.15 16.41
C THR A 281 13.81 6.46 17.00
N GLU A 282 13.78 7.51 16.19
CA GLU A 282 14.09 8.89 16.59
C GLU A 282 12.91 9.81 16.20
N ARG A 283 12.48 10.65 17.13
CA ARG A 283 11.46 11.67 16.87
C ARG A 283 12.08 12.84 16.09
N MET A 284 11.40 13.26 15.07
CA MET A 284 11.79 14.41 14.24
C MET A 284 10.58 15.22 13.81
N SER A 285 10.82 16.29 13.04
CA SER A 285 9.77 17.07 12.40
C SER A 285 10.05 17.18 10.91
N VAL A 286 9.02 16.98 10.08
CA VAL A 286 9.05 17.23 8.64
C VAL A 286 7.97 18.25 8.31
N ALA A 287 8.34 19.31 7.64
CA ALA A 287 7.44 20.42 7.29
C ALA A 287 6.63 20.98 8.49
N GLY A 288 7.22 20.98 9.69
CA GLY A 288 6.60 21.48 10.92
C GLY A 288 5.66 20.51 11.65
N THR A 289 5.49 19.29 11.16
CA THR A 289 4.64 18.26 11.78
C THR A 289 5.47 17.10 12.30
N PRO A 290 5.03 16.43 13.40
CA PRO A 290 5.77 15.32 14.01
C PRO A 290 5.94 14.14 13.05
N ALA A 291 7.13 13.59 13.01
CA ALA A 291 7.50 12.42 12.22
C ALA A 291 8.42 11.51 13.04
N THR A 292 8.58 10.26 12.62
CA THR A 292 9.46 9.30 13.27
C THR A 292 10.43 8.70 12.26
N LEU A 293 11.71 8.82 12.55
CA LEU A 293 12.79 8.24 11.79
C LEU A 293 13.12 6.84 12.34
N VAL A 294 13.30 5.90 11.41
CA VAL A 294 13.76 4.54 11.68
C VAL A 294 15.05 4.33 10.89
N GLU A 295 16.15 4.13 11.58
CA GLU A 295 17.44 3.78 11.00
C GLU A 295 17.65 2.28 11.15
N ALA A 296 17.63 1.56 10.04
CA ALA A 296 17.83 0.13 9.97
C ALA A 296 19.03 -0.17 9.07
N VAL A 297 20.22 -0.17 9.64
CA VAL A 297 21.47 -0.43 8.91
C VAL A 297 22.03 -1.77 9.39
N GLY A 298 21.92 -2.79 8.54
CA GLY A 298 22.50 -4.12 8.77
C GLY A 298 23.89 -4.23 8.14
N ASP A 299 24.46 -5.43 8.13
CA ASP A 299 25.82 -5.66 7.65
C ASP A 299 25.99 -5.37 6.14
N LYS A 300 25.00 -5.69 5.33
CA LYS A 300 25.08 -5.56 3.86
C LYS A 300 24.17 -4.47 3.32
N ASN A 301 22.94 -4.42 3.79
CA ASN A 301 21.91 -3.51 3.33
C ASN A 301 21.44 -2.62 4.48
N GLY A 302 21.11 -1.39 4.14
CA GLY A 302 20.59 -0.42 5.07
C GLY A 302 19.38 0.31 4.51
N SER A 303 18.58 0.84 5.41
CA SER A 303 17.56 1.83 5.11
C SER A 303 17.46 2.88 6.21
N ILE A 304 17.19 4.13 5.82
CA ILE A 304 16.73 5.18 6.70
C ILE A 304 15.35 5.56 6.19
N SER A 305 14.35 5.42 7.03
CA SER A 305 12.95 5.59 6.66
C SER A 305 12.26 6.53 7.64
N VAL A 306 11.34 7.35 7.16
CA VAL A 306 10.56 8.25 8.00
C VAL A 306 9.09 7.91 7.85
N TYR A 307 8.44 7.65 8.96
CA TYR A 307 7.01 7.51 9.14
C TYR A 307 6.44 8.87 9.55
N HIS A 308 5.56 9.44 8.73
CA HIS A 308 5.08 10.81 8.91
C HIS A 308 3.57 10.90 8.67
N PRO A 309 2.74 10.72 9.71
CA PRO A 309 1.30 10.88 9.60
C PRO A 309 0.94 12.38 9.54
N VAL A 310 0.15 12.75 8.52
CA VAL A 310 -0.35 14.12 8.31
C VAL A 310 -1.82 14.05 7.92
N GLY A 311 -2.70 14.49 8.79
CA GLY A 311 -4.14 14.38 8.58
C GLY A 311 -4.57 12.92 8.41
N ASN A 312 -5.26 12.60 7.32
CA ASN A 312 -5.69 11.24 7.00
C ASN A 312 -4.72 10.52 6.03
N GLN A 313 -3.46 10.94 5.99
CA GLN A 313 -2.45 10.33 5.14
C GLN A 313 -1.19 10.02 5.93
N THR A 314 -0.49 8.95 5.55
CA THR A 314 0.84 8.63 6.04
C THR A 314 1.85 8.79 4.91
N TRP A 315 2.83 9.65 5.14
CA TRP A 315 3.95 9.91 4.23
C TRP A 315 5.14 9.06 4.62
N PHE A 316 5.75 8.45 3.63
CA PHE A 316 6.98 7.68 3.78
C PHE A 316 8.08 8.30 2.95
N TYR A 317 9.19 8.61 3.61
CA TYR A 317 10.44 9.00 2.97
C TYR A 317 11.45 7.92 3.26
N LYS A 318 12.08 7.37 2.26
CA LYS A 318 12.98 6.25 2.45
C LYS A 318 14.19 6.34 1.55
N ILE A 319 15.39 6.14 2.11
CA ILE A 319 16.60 5.78 1.39
C ILE A 319 16.93 4.32 1.70
N THR A 320 17.31 3.54 0.68
CA THR A 320 17.68 2.13 0.82
C THR A 320 18.78 1.77 -0.17
N GLY A 321 19.67 0.88 0.23
CA GLY A 321 20.82 0.44 -0.57
C GLY A 321 21.87 -0.29 0.27
N PRO A 322 23.11 -0.45 -0.24
CA PRO A 322 24.23 -0.94 0.55
C PRO A 322 24.46 -0.08 1.80
N SER A 323 24.73 -0.70 2.94
CA SER A 323 24.85 -0.03 4.24
C SER A 323 25.82 1.15 4.24
N ALA A 324 26.97 0.98 3.62
CA ALA A 324 27.98 2.04 3.50
C ALA A 324 27.46 3.26 2.72
N VAL A 325 26.71 3.03 1.63
CA VAL A 325 26.15 4.10 0.80
C VAL A 325 25.01 4.82 1.54
N VAL A 326 24.12 4.07 2.18
CA VAL A 326 23.02 4.66 2.97
C VAL A 326 23.57 5.51 4.11
N THR A 327 24.62 5.05 4.78
CA THR A 327 25.28 5.80 5.86
C THR A 327 25.94 7.09 5.33
N ALA A 328 26.62 7.02 4.19
CA ALA A 328 27.27 8.17 3.57
C ALA A 328 26.24 9.25 3.13
N GLU A 329 25.09 8.81 2.62
CA GLU A 329 24.01 9.68 2.12
C GLU A 329 23.07 10.18 3.20
N LYS A 330 23.22 9.77 4.48
CA LYS A 330 22.34 10.17 5.59
C LYS A 330 22.23 11.69 5.71
N GLY A 331 23.35 12.41 5.61
CA GLY A 331 23.35 13.87 5.69
C GLY A 331 22.49 14.52 4.61
N ALA A 332 22.70 14.14 3.35
CA ALA A 332 21.93 14.63 2.21
C ALA A 332 20.44 14.24 2.32
N PHE A 333 20.14 13.07 2.84
CA PHE A 333 18.77 12.64 3.09
C PHE A 333 18.09 13.49 4.18
N MET A 334 18.78 13.84 5.25
CA MET A 334 18.25 14.73 6.28
C MET A 334 18.02 16.15 5.75
N GLU A 335 18.91 16.70 4.91
CA GLU A 335 18.71 17.98 4.23
C GLU A 335 17.49 17.94 3.31
N PHE A 336 17.31 16.85 2.55
CA PHE A 336 16.12 16.63 1.73
C PHE A 336 14.84 16.69 2.56
N LEU A 337 14.77 15.96 3.68
CA LEU A 337 13.62 15.97 4.59
C LEU A 337 13.32 17.38 5.14
N GLN A 338 14.35 18.13 5.50
CA GLN A 338 14.20 19.50 6.00
C GLN A 338 13.73 20.48 4.92
N SER A 339 13.96 20.17 3.64
CA SER A 339 13.54 21.00 2.52
C SER A 339 12.07 20.85 2.16
N ILE A 340 11.40 19.80 2.65
CA ILE A 340 10.02 19.48 2.32
C ILE A 340 9.08 20.57 2.84
N ARG A 341 8.15 21.00 1.98
CA ARG A 341 7.11 21.96 2.32
C ARG A 341 5.78 21.47 1.76
N PHE A 342 4.77 21.39 2.61
CA PHE A 342 3.39 21.20 2.16
C PHE A 342 2.78 22.52 1.74
N PRO A 343 1.89 22.53 0.73
CA PRO A 343 1.11 23.70 0.40
C PRO A 343 0.32 24.14 1.65
N LYS A 344 0.17 25.46 1.83
CA LYS A 344 -0.73 25.95 2.88
C LYS A 344 -2.16 25.60 2.48
N PRO A 345 -3.01 25.18 3.46
CA PRO A 345 -4.42 24.93 3.22
C PRO A 345 -5.17 26.16 2.71
#